data_bd4ffcd0d73fa61153ad2e33524982df
#
_entry.id   bd4ffcd0d73fa61153ad2e33524982df
#
_cell.length_a   1.000
_cell.length_b   1.000
_cell.length_c   1.000
_cell.angle_alpha   90.00
_cell.angle_beta   90.00
_cell.angle_gamma   90.00
#
_symmetry.space_group_name_H-M   'P 1'
#
loop_
_entity.id
_entity.type
_entity.pdbx_description
1 polymer ?
#
loop_
_entity_poly.entity_id
_entity_poly.type
_entity_poly.pdbx_seq_one_letter_code
_entity_poly.pdbx_strand_id
1 'polypeptide(L)'
;MRLLNSQQASFEQELTELLAFETVNDPALLATVDDIIAQVRQGGDEVVLKLTQQFDNHPAKTFAELEISQEKLKQAFDGLNPTIKQALELAAQRVTSFHERQRQESWTYQDALGNTLGQQVTPLDKVGIYVPGGLASYPSSVLMNALPAKVAGVGQIIMVVPAPHGELNPLVLAAAYLAGVDKVFTIGGAQAVAALAYGTNTIPQVDKITGPGNKYVAAAKRAVFGQVGIDMIAGPSEVLVYAEGVTNDKADWLAMDLLSQAEHDTVAQAIFVTPSEPLLKKVAQEIEKALVDLPKADIAKAAIANRGALILVKDRAEGIEVINRIAPEHLELSVDDPEAMVKDVRHAGAIFMGRYTPEAIGDYCAGPNHVLPTSGTARFSSPLGVYDFQKKSSIIYCSEQGSQMLAKTADILAVEENLDAHARSARYRVK
;
A
#
# COMPACT_ATOMS: atom_id res chain seq x y z
N MET A 1 -20.58 -15.96 8.28
CA MET A 1 -19.56 -16.34 7.26
C MET A 1 -20.11 -17.35 6.29
N ARG A 2 -19.70 -17.31 5.01
CA ARG A 2 -20.02 -18.34 4.01
C ARG A 2 -19.20 -19.61 4.34
N LEU A 3 -19.78 -20.78 4.10
CA LEU A 3 -19.07 -22.06 4.23
C LEU A 3 -18.87 -22.64 2.83
N LEU A 4 -17.63 -22.78 2.42
CA LEU A 4 -17.24 -23.35 1.13
C LEU A 4 -16.48 -24.67 1.35
N ASN A 5 -16.67 -25.61 0.43
CA ASN A 5 -15.94 -26.87 0.44
C ASN A 5 -15.41 -27.15 -0.97
N SER A 6 -14.09 -27.24 -1.10
CA SER A 6 -13.40 -27.46 -2.37
C SER A 6 -13.80 -28.75 -3.11
N GLN A 7 -14.37 -29.72 -2.38
CA GLN A 7 -14.84 -30.98 -2.98
C GLN A 7 -16.27 -30.88 -3.57
N GLN A 8 -16.94 -29.72 -3.44
CA GLN A 8 -18.28 -29.52 -4.01
C GLN A 8 -18.19 -28.92 -5.39
N ALA A 9 -19.10 -29.34 -6.29
CA ALA A 9 -19.14 -28.86 -7.66
C ALA A 9 -19.41 -27.34 -7.78
N SER A 10 -20.03 -26.72 -6.76
CA SER A 10 -20.31 -25.27 -6.69
C SER A 10 -19.11 -24.44 -6.28
N PHE A 11 -18.03 -25.05 -5.76
CA PHE A 11 -16.91 -24.34 -5.16
C PHE A 11 -16.30 -23.26 -6.06
N GLU A 12 -16.09 -23.59 -7.33
CA GLU A 12 -15.49 -22.67 -8.31
C GLU A 12 -16.33 -21.41 -8.51
N GLN A 13 -17.63 -21.57 -8.60
CA GLN A 13 -18.56 -20.46 -8.74
C GLN A 13 -18.62 -19.64 -7.45
N GLU A 14 -18.77 -20.27 -6.31
CA GLU A 14 -18.87 -19.63 -4.99
C GLU A 14 -17.59 -18.86 -4.64
N LEU A 15 -16.41 -19.41 -4.95
CA LEU A 15 -15.14 -18.72 -4.76
C LEU A 15 -15.01 -17.50 -5.69
N THR A 16 -15.45 -17.64 -6.94
CA THR A 16 -15.44 -16.52 -7.90
C THR A 16 -16.36 -15.39 -7.43
N GLU A 17 -17.55 -15.71 -6.93
CA GLU A 17 -18.49 -14.72 -6.36
C GLU A 17 -17.94 -14.07 -5.07
N LEU A 18 -17.23 -14.83 -4.22
CA LEU A 18 -16.58 -14.31 -3.02
C LEU A 18 -15.48 -13.30 -3.37
N LEU A 19 -14.72 -13.57 -4.42
CA LEU A 19 -13.59 -12.75 -4.87
C LEU A 19 -13.99 -11.61 -5.82
N ALA A 20 -15.28 -11.52 -6.19
CA ALA A 20 -15.77 -10.41 -6.98
C ALA A 20 -15.71 -9.11 -6.14
N PHE A 21 -14.82 -8.20 -6.55
CA PHE A 21 -14.72 -6.87 -5.95
C PHE A 21 -15.53 -5.88 -6.76
N GLU A 22 -16.27 -5.00 -6.07
CA GLU A 22 -16.80 -3.81 -6.69
C GLU A 22 -15.61 -2.92 -7.11
N THR A 23 -15.33 -2.91 -8.39
CA THR A 23 -14.30 -2.02 -8.93
C THR A 23 -14.78 -0.55 -8.76
N VAL A 24 -13.82 0.37 -8.58
CA VAL A 24 -14.06 1.83 -8.50
C VAL A 24 -14.48 2.34 -9.91
N ASN A 25 -15.58 1.79 -10.45
CA ASN A 25 -16.09 2.07 -11.80
C ASN A 25 -17.51 2.70 -11.77
N ASP A 26 -17.93 3.23 -10.62
CA ASP A 26 -19.17 4.00 -10.55
C ASP A 26 -19.03 5.30 -11.37
N PRO A 27 -19.75 5.47 -12.49
CA PRO A 27 -19.63 6.66 -13.33
C PRO A 27 -19.96 7.97 -12.59
N ALA A 28 -20.86 7.94 -11.61
CA ALA A 28 -21.21 9.11 -10.82
C ALA A 28 -20.07 9.51 -9.88
N LEU A 29 -19.41 8.53 -9.26
CA LEU A 29 -18.21 8.76 -8.45
C LEU A 29 -17.10 9.36 -9.30
N LEU A 30 -16.83 8.79 -10.47
CA LEU A 30 -15.74 9.25 -11.36
C LEU A 30 -16.01 10.68 -11.85
N ALA A 31 -17.23 10.99 -12.28
CA ALA A 31 -17.61 12.34 -12.69
C ALA A 31 -17.44 13.37 -11.55
N THR A 32 -17.81 13.00 -10.32
CA THR A 32 -17.62 13.85 -9.13
C THR A 32 -16.13 14.10 -8.87
N VAL A 33 -15.29 13.09 -8.98
CA VAL A 33 -13.84 13.20 -8.76
C VAL A 33 -13.19 14.05 -9.86
N ASP A 34 -13.57 13.87 -11.11
CA ASP A 34 -13.05 14.64 -12.24
C ASP A 34 -13.41 16.13 -12.10
N ASP A 35 -14.62 16.45 -11.65
CA ASP A 35 -15.05 17.82 -11.37
C ASP A 35 -14.23 18.45 -10.22
N ILE A 36 -14.01 17.72 -9.12
CA ILE A 36 -13.16 18.19 -8.01
C ILE A 36 -11.74 18.47 -8.50
N ILE A 37 -11.15 17.57 -9.29
CA ILE A 37 -9.81 17.74 -9.84
C ILE A 37 -9.75 18.99 -10.74
N ALA A 38 -10.74 19.18 -11.60
CA ALA A 38 -10.82 20.34 -12.48
C ALA A 38 -10.91 21.66 -11.68
N GLN A 39 -11.76 21.69 -10.63
CA GLN A 39 -11.90 22.84 -9.76
C GLN A 39 -10.59 23.18 -9.04
N VAL A 40 -9.89 22.20 -8.47
CA VAL A 40 -8.60 22.41 -7.77
C VAL A 40 -7.54 22.95 -8.73
N ARG A 41 -7.46 22.42 -9.96
CA ARG A 41 -6.52 22.91 -11.00
C ARG A 41 -6.75 24.37 -11.38
N GLN A 42 -8.00 24.83 -11.34
CA GLN A 42 -8.35 26.22 -11.70
C GLN A 42 -8.20 27.20 -10.53
N GLY A 43 -8.60 26.78 -9.33
CA GLY A 43 -8.72 27.70 -8.19
C GLY A 43 -7.70 27.48 -7.07
N GLY A 44 -6.84 26.46 -7.16
CA GLY A 44 -5.73 26.25 -6.23
C GLY A 44 -6.16 26.24 -4.77
N ASP A 45 -5.42 26.95 -3.93
CA ASP A 45 -5.60 27.00 -2.46
C ASP A 45 -7.03 27.40 -2.05
N GLU A 46 -7.65 28.34 -2.74
CA GLU A 46 -9.02 28.81 -2.40
C GLU A 46 -10.05 27.68 -2.56
N VAL A 47 -9.94 26.92 -3.64
CA VAL A 47 -10.86 25.79 -3.89
C VAL A 47 -10.59 24.65 -2.92
N VAL A 48 -9.33 24.32 -2.64
CA VAL A 48 -8.99 23.29 -1.65
C VAL A 48 -9.53 23.66 -0.27
N LEU A 49 -9.39 24.91 0.17
CA LEU A 49 -9.96 25.40 1.43
C LEU A 49 -11.49 25.23 1.45
N LYS A 50 -12.18 25.70 0.39
CA LYS A 50 -13.64 25.61 0.28
C LYS A 50 -14.13 24.15 0.36
N LEU A 51 -13.50 23.24 -0.38
CA LEU A 51 -13.88 21.82 -0.38
C LEU A 51 -13.58 21.16 0.97
N THR A 52 -12.48 21.53 1.63
CA THR A 52 -12.17 21.04 2.98
C THR A 52 -13.17 21.52 4.03
N GLN A 53 -13.59 22.79 3.96
CA GLN A 53 -14.68 23.31 4.80
C GLN A 53 -15.99 22.55 4.55
N GLN A 54 -16.29 22.26 3.28
CA GLN A 54 -17.55 21.61 2.89
C GLN A 54 -17.58 20.12 3.30
N PHE A 55 -16.51 19.37 3.09
CA PHE A 55 -16.51 17.91 3.28
C PHE A 55 -16.10 17.50 4.68
N ASP A 56 -15.18 18.23 5.31
CA ASP A 56 -14.67 17.93 6.65
C ASP A 56 -15.26 18.83 7.74
N ASN A 57 -16.15 19.77 7.39
CA ASN A 57 -16.64 20.83 8.32
C ASN A 57 -15.47 21.53 9.03
N HIS A 58 -14.34 21.71 8.32
CA HIS A 58 -13.12 22.27 8.89
C HIS A 58 -13.30 23.77 9.20
N PRO A 59 -12.92 24.25 10.41
CA PRO A 59 -13.18 25.64 10.83
C PRO A 59 -12.22 26.68 10.24
N ALA A 60 -11.16 26.28 9.53
CA ALA A 60 -10.17 27.18 8.95
C ALA A 60 -10.82 28.24 8.06
N LYS A 61 -10.36 29.48 8.19
CA LYS A 61 -10.82 30.62 7.39
C LYS A 61 -9.84 30.98 6.27
N THR A 62 -8.59 30.59 6.42
CA THR A 62 -7.53 30.81 5.45
C THR A 62 -6.82 29.51 5.16
N PHE A 63 -6.21 29.38 3.98
CA PHE A 63 -5.45 28.20 3.62
C PHE A 63 -4.27 27.95 4.56
N ALA A 64 -3.61 29.00 5.05
CA ALA A 64 -2.49 28.90 5.98
C ALA A 64 -2.86 28.19 7.29
N GLU A 65 -4.11 28.24 7.72
CA GLU A 65 -4.59 27.53 8.92
C GLU A 65 -4.68 26.01 8.72
N LEU A 66 -4.61 25.53 7.47
CA LEU A 66 -4.59 24.10 7.15
C LEU A 66 -3.20 23.50 7.28
N GLU A 67 -2.13 24.30 7.27
CA GLU A 67 -0.75 23.82 7.44
C GLU A 67 -0.41 23.68 8.94
N ILE A 68 0.11 22.53 9.31
CA ILE A 68 0.61 22.25 10.67
C ILE A 68 2.10 22.53 10.72
N SER A 69 2.51 23.43 11.61
CA SER A 69 3.92 23.80 11.76
C SER A 69 4.78 22.66 12.35
N GLN A 70 6.06 22.63 12.03
CA GLN A 70 7.03 21.69 12.60
C GLN A 70 7.11 21.78 14.13
N GLU A 71 6.90 22.97 14.68
CA GLU A 71 6.85 23.17 16.13
C GLU A 71 5.67 22.43 16.76
N LYS A 72 4.49 22.49 16.12
CA LYS A 72 3.29 21.78 16.59
C LYS A 72 3.48 20.26 16.50
N LEU A 73 4.14 19.75 15.45
CA LEU A 73 4.50 18.34 15.33
C LEU A 73 5.42 17.91 16.46
N LYS A 74 6.45 18.71 16.74
CA LYS A 74 7.40 18.47 17.85
C LYS A 74 6.71 18.49 19.21
N GLN A 75 5.84 19.47 19.47
CA GLN A 75 5.07 19.55 20.71
C GLN A 75 4.19 18.30 20.91
N ALA A 76 3.55 17.81 19.83
CA ALA A 76 2.76 16.58 19.91
C ALA A 76 3.62 15.36 20.28
N PHE A 77 4.83 15.24 19.72
CA PHE A 77 5.76 14.16 20.05
C PHE A 77 6.32 14.28 21.48
N ASP A 78 6.73 15.48 21.90
CA ASP A 78 7.26 15.70 23.24
C ASP A 78 6.20 15.51 24.34
N GLY A 79 4.93 15.78 24.02
CA GLY A 79 3.78 15.61 24.92
C GLY A 79 3.26 14.17 25.06
N LEU A 80 3.80 13.20 24.33
CA LEU A 80 3.35 11.81 24.43
C LEU A 80 3.64 11.20 25.80
N ASN A 81 2.73 10.33 26.25
CA ASN A 81 3.01 9.44 27.36
C ASN A 81 4.27 8.60 27.06
N PRO A 82 5.19 8.43 28.03
CA PRO A 82 6.46 7.70 27.81
C PRO A 82 6.30 6.30 27.22
N THR A 83 5.28 5.54 27.66
CA THR A 83 5.01 4.19 27.13
C THR A 83 4.62 4.23 25.65
N ILE A 84 3.74 5.17 25.26
CA ILE A 84 3.32 5.36 23.88
C ILE A 84 4.49 5.83 23.02
N LYS A 85 5.29 6.75 23.55
CA LYS A 85 6.50 7.25 22.87
C LYS A 85 7.49 6.14 22.57
N GLN A 86 7.81 5.30 23.55
CA GLN A 86 8.69 4.15 23.38
C GLN A 86 8.15 3.14 22.35
N ALA A 87 6.86 2.86 22.36
CA ALA A 87 6.24 1.98 21.38
C ALA A 87 6.35 2.54 19.95
N LEU A 88 6.09 3.84 19.77
CA LEU A 88 6.20 4.51 18.49
C LEU A 88 7.65 4.55 17.97
N GLU A 89 8.61 4.85 18.84
CA GLU A 89 10.05 4.85 18.54
C GLU A 89 10.53 3.44 18.14
N LEU A 90 10.10 2.40 18.85
CA LEU A 90 10.44 1.02 18.52
C LEU A 90 9.88 0.62 17.15
N ALA A 91 8.61 0.94 16.87
CA ALA A 91 7.99 0.69 15.58
C ALA A 91 8.78 1.40 14.46
N ALA A 92 9.07 2.69 14.61
CA ALA A 92 9.83 3.47 13.65
C ALA A 92 11.24 2.88 13.39
N GLN A 93 11.94 2.48 14.45
CA GLN A 93 13.25 1.84 14.34
C GLN A 93 13.21 0.55 13.54
N ARG A 94 12.23 -0.32 13.81
CA ARG A 94 12.09 -1.60 13.13
C ARG A 94 11.70 -1.43 11.65
N VAL A 95 10.76 -0.53 11.36
CA VAL A 95 10.38 -0.17 9.99
C VAL A 95 11.58 0.38 9.22
N THR A 96 12.32 1.31 9.80
CA THR A 96 13.53 1.88 9.18
C THR A 96 14.56 0.79 8.89
N SER A 97 14.91 -0.05 9.90
CA SER A 97 15.90 -1.12 9.75
C SER A 97 15.53 -2.15 8.69
N PHE A 98 14.24 -2.47 8.52
CA PHE A 98 13.78 -3.35 7.45
C PHE A 98 13.98 -2.69 6.08
N HIS A 99 13.56 -1.45 5.93
CA HIS A 99 13.59 -0.73 4.65
C HIS A 99 15.01 -0.36 4.23
N GLU A 100 15.95 -0.17 5.15
CA GLU A 100 17.37 0.03 4.82
C GLU A 100 17.94 -1.11 3.96
N ARG A 101 17.46 -2.35 4.13
CA ARG A 101 17.86 -3.51 3.33
C ARG A 101 17.31 -3.51 1.91
N GLN A 102 16.32 -2.66 1.64
CA GLN A 102 15.71 -2.54 0.30
C GLN A 102 16.39 -1.49 -0.58
N ARG A 103 17.32 -0.68 -0.03
CA ARG A 103 18.04 0.33 -0.81
C ARG A 103 18.79 -0.32 -1.97
N GLN A 104 18.60 0.26 -3.14
CA GLN A 104 19.32 -0.12 -4.34
C GLN A 104 20.39 0.93 -4.64
N GLU A 105 21.54 0.46 -5.13
CA GLU A 105 22.67 1.30 -5.49
C GLU A 105 22.83 1.37 -7.01
N SER A 106 23.44 2.46 -7.50
CA SER A 106 23.87 2.58 -8.89
C SER A 106 24.99 1.60 -9.16
N TRP A 107 25.02 1.05 -10.37
CA TRP A 107 26.07 0.13 -10.79
C TRP A 107 26.44 0.34 -12.26
N THR A 108 27.68 0.02 -12.60
CA THR A 108 28.20 0.01 -13.98
C THR A 108 29.12 -1.19 -14.19
N TYR A 109 29.22 -1.62 -15.44
CA TYR A 109 30.22 -2.60 -15.87
C TYR A 109 30.75 -2.24 -17.26
N GLN A 110 31.94 -2.75 -17.62
CA GLN A 110 32.46 -2.65 -18.97
C GLN A 110 32.29 -3.99 -19.70
N ASP A 111 31.86 -3.91 -20.96
CA ASP A 111 31.86 -5.05 -21.87
C ASP A 111 33.22 -5.24 -22.57
N ALA A 112 33.33 -6.29 -23.38
CA ALA A 112 34.58 -6.66 -24.11
C ALA A 112 35.01 -5.60 -25.15
N LEU A 113 34.13 -4.67 -25.52
CA LEU A 113 34.40 -3.58 -26.47
C LEU A 113 34.80 -2.28 -25.76
N GLY A 114 34.88 -2.29 -24.40
CA GLY A 114 35.18 -1.13 -23.60
C GLY A 114 33.99 -0.17 -23.44
N ASN A 115 32.76 -0.61 -23.77
CA ASN A 115 31.57 0.16 -23.49
C ASN A 115 31.25 0.07 -21.99
N THR A 116 30.80 1.17 -21.40
CA THR A 116 30.28 1.17 -20.01
C THR A 116 28.76 1.18 -20.04
N LEU A 117 28.18 0.15 -19.46
CA LEU A 117 26.72 0.02 -19.28
C LEU A 117 26.39 -0.01 -17.80
N GLY A 118 25.22 0.49 -17.43
CA GLY A 118 24.83 0.50 -16.05
C GLY A 118 23.45 1.06 -15.76
N GLN A 119 23.22 1.28 -14.50
CA GLN A 119 21.96 1.83 -14.00
C GLN A 119 22.25 2.87 -12.91
N GLN A 120 21.76 4.08 -13.10
CA GLN A 120 21.77 5.11 -12.07
C GLN A 120 20.48 5.01 -11.26
N VAL A 121 20.60 4.86 -9.95
CA VAL A 121 19.47 4.87 -9.00
C VAL A 121 19.44 6.22 -8.31
N THR A 122 18.31 6.90 -8.39
CA THR A 122 18.10 8.21 -7.75
C THR A 122 16.78 8.21 -6.99
N PRO A 123 16.69 8.89 -5.84
CA PRO A 123 15.41 9.10 -5.17
C PRO A 123 14.49 10.00 -6.00
N LEU A 124 13.20 9.99 -5.70
CA LEU A 124 12.25 11.01 -6.12
C LEU A 124 12.54 12.31 -5.38
N ASP A 125 12.23 13.46 -6.01
CA ASP A 125 12.49 14.77 -5.38
C ASP A 125 11.45 15.08 -4.31
N LYS A 126 10.16 14.86 -4.60
CA LYS A 126 9.04 15.17 -3.70
C LYS A 126 7.98 14.06 -3.72
N VAL A 127 7.48 13.72 -2.54
CA VAL A 127 6.45 12.68 -2.37
C VAL A 127 5.32 13.20 -1.51
N GLY A 128 4.09 12.96 -1.96
CA GLY A 128 2.88 13.14 -1.18
C GLY A 128 2.48 11.86 -0.47
N ILE A 129 2.24 11.91 0.83
CA ILE A 129 1.67 10.80 1.57
C ILE A 129 0.25 11.13 2.02
N TYR A 130 -0.69 10.27 1.70
CA TYR A 130 -2.07 10.37 2.16
C TYR A 130 -2.25 9.50 3.40
N VAL A 131 -2.61 10.11 4.51
CA VAL A 131 -2.91 9.40 5.76
C VAL A 131 -4.41 9.44 5.98
N PRO A 132 -5.09 8.30 6.13
CA PRO A 132 -6.51 8.30 6.42
C PRO A 132 -6.84 9.02 7.72
N GLY A 133 -7.94 9.74 7.75
CA GLY A 133 -8.51 10.34 8.95
C GLY A 133 -9.95 9.85 9.13
N GLY A 134 -10.57 10.18 10.25
CA GLY A 134 -11.95 9.79 10.56
C GLY A 134 -12.07 9.06 11.89
N LEU A 135 -12.85 7.97 11.94
CA LEU A 135 -13.13 7.23 13.17
C LEU A 135 -11.90 6.54 13.80
N ALA A 136 -10.88 6.28 13.03
CA ALA A 136 -9.61 5.72 13.50
C ALA A 136 -8.44 6.64 13.14
N SER A 137 -7.43 6.68 14.01
CA SER A 137 -6.16 7.37 13.76
C SER A 137 -5.14 6.33 13.34
N TYR A 138 -4.37 6.62 12.30
CA TYR A 138 -3.40 5.67 11.74
C TYR A 138 -1.96 6.23 11.82
N PRO A 139 -1.36 6.33 13.04
CA PRO A 139 0.04 6.73 13.18
C PRO A 139 0.99 5.73 12.50
N SER A 140 0.61 4.44 12.44
CA SER A 140 1.33 3.41 11.68
C SER A 140 1.40 3.75 10.18
N SER A 141 0.30 4.22 9.57
CA SER A 141 0.30 4.63 8.16
C SER A 141 1.25 5.80 7.89
N VAL A 142 1.45 6.70 8.86
CA VAL A 142 2.48 7.75 8.75
C VAL A 142 3.86 7.13 8.65
N LEU A 143 4.21 6.24 9.59
CA LEU A 143 5.52 5.57 9.62
C LEU A 143 5.74 4.75 8.35
N MET A 144 4.75 3.96 7.94
CA MET A 144 4.84 3.04 6.80
C MET A 144 4.96 3.76 5.44
N ASN A 145 4.46 4.98 5.31
CA ASN A 145 4.63 5.78 4.10
C ASN A 145 5.89 6.66 4.15
N ALA A 146 6.16 7.32 5.27
CA ALA A 146 7.22 8.29 5.35
C ALA A 146 8.62 7.66 5.52
N LEU A 147 8.77 6.61 6.34
CA LEU A 147 10.09 6.04 6.62
C LEU A 147 10.75 5.41 5.38
N PRO A 148 10.08 4.59 4.54
CA PRO A 148 10.71 4.10 3.30
C PRO A 148 11.07 5.23 2.33
N ALA A 149 10.29 6.32 2.28
CA ALA A 149 10.64 7.52 1.49
C ALA A 149 11.91 8.20 2.05
N LYS A 150 12.05 8.33 3.37
CA LYS A 150 13.28 8.85 4.00
C LYS A 150 14.48 7.96 3.73
N VAL A 151 14.34 6.64 3.87
CA VAL A 151 15.40 5.65 3.57
C VAL A 151 15.81 5.73 2.10
N ALA A 152 14.86 5.93 1.18
CA ALA A 152 15.16 6.13 -0.24
C ALA A 152 15.98 7.40 -0.52
N GLY A 153 15.91 8.39 0.38
CA GLY A 153 16.56 9.69 0.21
C GLY A 153 15.69 10.74 -0.47
N VAL A 154 14.35 10.62 -0.40
CA VAL A 154 13.40 11.62 -0.93
C VAL A 154 13.69 12.98 -0.31
N GLY A 155 13.78 14.01 -1.16
CA GLY A 155 14.15 15.37 -0.74
C GLY A 155 13.09 16.07 0.09
N GLN A 156 11.80 15.84 -0.21
CA GLN A 156 10.68 16.44 0.53
C GLN A 156 9.48 15.50 0.62
N ILE A 157 8.94 15.31 1.83
CA ILE A 157 7.73 14.52 2.09
C ILE A 157 6.61 15.46 2.55
N ILE A 158 5.52 15.48 1.80
CA ILE A 158 4.32 16.28 2.08
C ILE A 158 3.20 15.34 2.52
N MET A 159 2.74 15.47 3.76
CA MET A 159 1.63 14.69 4.28
C MET A 159 0.31 15.46 4.16
N VAL A 160 -0.73 14.79 3.70
CA VAL A 160 -2.11 15.24 3.76
C VAL A 160 -2.92 14.28 4.63
N VAL A 161 -3.76 14.84 5.50
CA VAL A 161 -4.59 14.07 6.43
C VAL A 161 -5.90 14.81 6.67
N PRO A 162 -7.08 14.22 6.44
CA PRO A 162 -8.34 14.89 6.74
C PRO A 162 -8.47 15.12 8.25
N ALA A 163 -8.98 16.29 8.62
CA ALA A 163 -9.20 16.70 9.99
C ALA A 163 -10.66 17.20 10.15
N PRO A 164 -11.64 16.30 10.24
CA PRO A 164 -13.03 16.68 10.47
C PRO A 164 -13.14 17.59 11.71
N HIS A 165 -13.88 18.68 11.55
CA HIS A 165 -14.01 19.74 12.57
C HIS A 165 -12.68 20.40 13.01
N GLY A 166 -11.59 20.21 12.26
CA GLY A 166 -10.25 20.69 12.60
C GLY A 166 -9.53 19.85 13.67
N GLU A 167 -10.07 18.68 14.01
CA GLU A 167 -9.53 17.81 15.03
C GLU A 167 -8.56 16.78 14.41
N LEU A 168 -7.38 16.66 15.00
CA LEU A 168 -6.37 15.66 14.66
C LEU A 168 -5.90 14.95 15.92
N ASN A 169 -5.70 13.65 15.80
CA ASN A 169 -5.10 12.88 16.87
C ASN A 169 -3.62 13.27 17.04
N PRO A 170 -3.19 13.69 18.28
CA PRO A 170 -1.81 14.05 18.53
C PRO A 170 -0.79 12.98 18.17
N LEU A 171 -1.16 11.69 18.22
CA LEU A 171 -0.28 10.58 17.88
C LEU A 171 0.07 10.55 16.38
N VAL A 172 -0.84 10.99 15.49
CA VAL A 172 -0.57 11.15 14.05
C VAL A 172 0.47 12.25 13.81
N LEU A 173 0.34 13.38 14.53
CA LEU A 173 1.30 14.48 14.46
C LEU A 173 2.68 14.08 15.02
N ALA A 174 2.69 13.33 16.11
CA ALA A 174 3.92 12.80 16.72
C ALA A 174 4.62 11.80 15.76
N ALA A 175 3.87 10.93 15.10
CA ALA A 175 4.42 10.02 14.09
C ALA A 175 4.99 10.78 12.90
N ALA A 176 4.34 11.86 12.43
CA ALA A 176 4.84 12.71 11.35
C ALA A 176 6.16 13.38 11.73
N TYR A 177 6.29 13.89 12.98
CA TYR A 177 7.54 14.42 13.50
C TYR A 177 8.64 13.36 13.52
N LEU A 178 8.36 12.21 14.13
CA LEU A 178 9.34 11.11 14.27
C LEU A 178 9.81 10.58 12.90
N ALA A 179 8.90 10.47 11.93
CA ALA A 179 9.23 10.03 10.58
C ALA A 179 9.90 11.12 9.72
N GLY A 180 10.02 12.35 10.24
CA GLY A 180 10.68 13.45 9.55
C GLY A 180 9.88 13.96 8.34
N VAL A 181 8.57 14.05 8.44
CA VAL A 181 7.69 14.66 7.43
C VAL A 181 7.96 16.15 7.34
N ASP A 182 8.15 16.70 6.14
CA ASP A 182 8.57 18.09 5.95
C ASP A 182 7.39 19.08 6.03
N LYS A 183 6.24 18.70 5.48
CA LYS A 183 5.01 19.53 5.51
C LYS A 183 3.79 18.67 5.81
N VAL A 184 2.85 19.21 6.57
CA VAL A 184 1.60 18.55 6.92
C VAL A 184 0.43 19.50 6.67
N PHE A 185 -0.57 19.04 5.90
CA PHE A 185 -1.79 19.79 5.64
C PHE A 185 -3.02 19.01 6.09
N THR A 186 -3.94 19.69 6.76
CA THR A 186 -5.21 19.12 7.27
C THR A 186 -6.27 19.12 6.17
N ILE A 187 -6.00 18.40 5.09
CA ILE A 187 -6.88 18.25 3.92
C ILE A 187 -7.04 16.77 3.58
N GLY A 188 -8.18 16.39 3.05
CA GLY A 188 -8.51 15.02 2.68
C GLY A 188 -9.19 14.91 1.31
N GLY A 189 -9.70 13.72 0.99
CA GLY A 189 -10.49 13.46 -0.21
C GLY A 189 -9.78 13.67 -1.53
N ALA A 190 -10.56 13.75 -2.61
CA ALA A 190 -10.06 13.93 -3.97
C ALA A 190 -9.32 15.27 -4.17
N GLN A 191 -9.73 16.33 -3.43
CA GLN A 191 -9.08 17.65 -3.50
C GLN A 191 -7.65 17.61 -2.96
N ALA A 192 -7.36 16.80 -1.94
CA ALA A 192 -6.01 16.62 -1.43
C ALA A 192 -5.10 15.92 -2.46
N VAL A 193 -5.63 14.86 -3.10
CA VAL A 193 -4.91 14.15 -4.18
C VAL A 193 -4.65 15.08 -5.36
N ALA A 194 -5.64 15.89 -5.77
CA ALA A 194 -5.48 16.87 -6.85
C ALA A 194 -4.44 17.94 -6.50
N ALA A 195 -4.47 18.45 -5.25
CA ALA A 195 -3.48 19.44 -4.78
C ALA A 195 -2.05 18.90 -4.81
N LEU A 196 -1.83 17.66 -4.40
CA LEU A 196 -0.52 17.00 -4.49
C LEU A 196 -0.10 16.76 -5.94
N ALA A 197 -1.02 16.32 -6.81
CA ALA A 197 -0.72 15.96 -8.19
C ALA A 197 -0.40 17.15 -9.09
N TYR A 198 -1.07 18.27 -8.91
CA TYR A 198 -0.93 19.45 -9.77
C TYR A 198 -0.20 20.62 -9.10
N GLY A 199 -0.04 20.56 -7.79
CA GLY A 199 0.41 21.69 -6.98
C GLY A 199 -0.65 22.76 -6.82
N THR A 200 -0.44 23.64 -5.85
CA THR A 200 -1.18 24.88 -5.62
C THR A 200 -0.18 26.00 -5.34
N ASN A 201 -0.63 27.19 -4.92
CA ASN A 201 0.30 28.23 -4.50
C ASN A 201 1.13 27.83 -3.27
N THR A 202 0.55 27.03 -2.36
CA THR A 202 1.17 26.65 -1.09
C THR A 202 1.65 25.18 -1.09
N ILE A 203 0.89 24.26 -1.70
CA ILE A 203 1.25 22.84 -1.79
C ILE A 203 2.10 22.62 -3.04
N PRO A 204 3.36 22.18 -2.90
CA PRO A 204 4.18 21.86 -4.06
C PRO A 204 3.65 20.61 -4.78
N GLN A 205 3.74 20.60 -6.11
CA GLN A 205 3.51 19.39 -6.90
C GLN A 205 4.52 18.31 -6.49
N VAL A 206 4.05 17.06 -6.41
CA VAL A 206 4.87 15.91 -6.05
C VAL A 206 5.07 14.94 -7.22
N ASP A 207 6.08 14.08 -7.13
CA ASP A 207 6.40 13.07 -8.15
C ASP A 207 5.59 11.78 -7.95
N LYS A 208 5.24 11.46 -6.71
CA LYS A 208 4.45 10.27 -6.36
C LYS A 208 3.52 10.55 -5.17
N ILE A 209 2.32 9.95 -5.20
CA ILE A 209 1.36 9.96 -4.09
C ILE A 209 1.21 8.53 -3.58
N THR A 210 1.42 8.33 -2.27
CA THR A 210 1.28 7.03 -1.60
C THR A 210 0.28 7.11 -0.43
N GLY A 211 -0.18 5.97 0.00
CA GLY A 211 -1.10 5.83 1.13
C GLY A 211 -2.53 5.47 0.73
N PRO A 212 -3.23 4.72 1.61
CA PRO A 212 -4.60 4.30 1.41
C PRO A 212 -5.59 5.45 1.66
N GLY A 213 -6.79 5.34 1.12
CA GLY A 213 -7.88 6.28 1.36
C GLY A 213 -9.22 5.68 0.94
N ASN A 214 -10.30 6.44 1.15
CA ASN A 214 -11.63 6.01 0.75
C ASN A 214 -11.80 5.95 -0.79
N LYS A 215 -12.97 5.52 -1.26
CA LYS A 215 -13.27 5.37 -2.69
C LYS A 215 -13.02 6.64 -3.53
N TYR A 216 -13.22 7.85 -2.96
CA TYR A 216 -12.92 9.11 -3.65
C TYR A 216 -11.42 9.33 -3.81
N VAL A 217 -10.63 8.98 -2.80
CA VAL A 217 -9.16 9.05 -2.85
C VAL A 217 -8.61 8.04 -3.86
N ALA A 218 -9.11 6.80 -3.83
CA ALA A 218 -8.73 5.75 -4.78
C ALA A 218 -9.05 6.16 -6.23
N ALA A 219 -10.26 6.70 -6.47
CA ALA A 219 -10.66 7.22 -7.79
C ALA A 219 -9.80 8.40 -8.22
N ALA A 220 -9.48 9.33 -7.30
CA ALA A 220 -8.62 10.47 -7.60
C ALA A 220 -7.18 10.05 -7.92
N LYS A 221 -6.58 9.12 -7.16
CA LYS A 221 -5.26 8.55 -7.47
C LYS A 221 -5.24 7.93 -8.87
N ARG A 222 -6.29 7.17 -9.23
CA ARG A 222 -6.44 6.62 -10.58
C ARG A 222 -6.50 7.70 -11.65
N ALA A 223 -7.28 8.76 -11.41
CA ALA A 223 -7.47 9.85 -12.38
C ALA A 223 -6.20 10.69 -12.63
N VAL A 224 -5.35 10.84 -11.61
CA VAL A 224 -4.09 11.62 -11.73
C VAL A 224 -2.88 10.76 -12.13
N PHE A 225 -3.03 9.44 -12.24
CA PHE A 225 -1.94 8.56 -12.66
C PHE A 225 -1.48 8.92 -14.09
N GLY A 226 -0.17 9.09 -14.24
CA GLY A 226 0.42 9.60 -15.48
C GLY A 226 0.81 11.09 -15.39
N GLN A 227 0.08 11.91 -14.62
CA GLN A 227 0.52 13.24 -14.20
C GLN A 227 1.47 13.14 -12.99
N VAL A 228 1.21 12.20 -12.11
CA VAL A 228 1.98 11.86 -10.92
C VAL A 228 2.02 10.34 -10.78
N GLY A 229 3.08 9.78 -10.21
CA GLY A 229 3.11 8.37 -9.83
C GLY A 229 2.18 8.09 -8.65
N ILE A 230 1.69 6.86 -8.57
CA ILE A 230 0.96 6.37 -7.39
C ILE A 230 1.59 5.05 -6.90
N ASP A 231 1.32 4.67 -5.65
CA ASP A 231 1.67 3.35 -5.13
C ASP A 231 0.75 2.26 -5.74
N MET A 232 -0.52 2.31 -5.37
CA MET A 232 -1.55 1.36 -5.82
C MET A 232 -2.94 1.98 -5.72
N ILE A 233 -3.92 1.27 -6.29
CA ILE A 233 -5.35 1.54 -6.06
C ILE A 233 -5.81 0.54 -5.01
N ALA A 234 -5.94 1.00 -3.77
CA ALA A 234 -6.34 0.14 -2.66
C ALA A 234 -7.83 -0.22 -2.74
N GLY A 235 -8.12 -1.50 -2.55
CA GLY A 235 -9.44 -2.02 -2.24
C GLY A 235 -9.67 -2.15 -0.72
N PRO A 236 -10.76 -2.82 -0.31
CA PRO A 236 -10.96 -3.19 1.09
C PRO A 236 -9.83 -4.08 1.61
N SER A 237 -9.50 -3.96 2.88
CA SER A 237 -8.48 -4.79 3.52
C SER A 237 -8.90 -6.26 3.63
N GLU A 238 -7.93 -7.16 3.57
CA GLU A 238 -8.14 -8.60 3.47
C GLU A 238 -7.16 -9.38 4.34
N VAL A 239 -7.67 -10.41 5.02
CA VAL A 239 -6.83 -11.45 5.64
C VAL A 239 -7.26 -12.84 5.17
N LEU A 240 -6.29 -13.69 4.88
CA LEU A 240 -6.47 -15.13 4.74
C LEU A 240 -5.62 -15.83 5.78
N VAL A 241 -6.28 -16.57 6.68
CA VAL A 241 -5.62 -17.42 7.66
C VAL A 241 -5.70 -18.87 7.17
N TYR A 242 -4.56 -19.49 6.90
CA TYR A 242 -4.44 -20.92 6.65
C TYR A 242 -3.94 -21.63 7.91
N ALA A 243 -4.66 -22.65 8.38
CA ALA A 243 -4.25 -23.39 9.54
C ALA A 243 -4.31 -24.91 9.34
N GLU A 244 -3.23 -25.59 9.76
CA GLU A 244 -3.08 -27.05 9.72
C GLU A 244 -2.27 -27.52 10.91
N GLY A 245 -2.61 -28.69 11.46
CA GLY A 245 -1.92 -29.25 12.62
C GLY A 245 -2.16 -28.47 13.93
N VAL A 246 -3.07 -27.50 13.92
CA VAL A 246 -3.43 -26.69 15.09
C VAL A 246 -4.43 -27.45 15.93
N THR A 247 -4.22 -27.49 17.22
CA THR A 247 -5.15 -28.09 18.17
C THR A 247 -6.36 -27.16 18.39
N ASN A 248 -7.51 -27.75 18.72
CA ASN A 248 -8.75 -26.98 18.89
C ASN A 248 -8.69 -25.93 20.01
N ASP A 249 -7.72 -26.05 20.95
CA ASP A 249 -7.48 -25.08 22.02
C ASP A 249 -6.81 -23.78 21.55
N LYS A 250 -6.42 -23.68 20.27
CA LYS A 250 -5.88 -22.48 19.63
C LYS A 250 -6.85 -21.84 18.62
N ALA A 251 -8.07 -22.33 18.53
CA ALA A 251 -9.07 -21.81 17.60
C ALA A 251 -9.51 -20.37 17.94
N ASP A 252 -9.38 -19.96 19.20
CA ASP A 252 -9.61 -18.59 19.67
C ASP A 252 -8.60 -17.59 19.09
N TRP A 253 -7.33 -17.98 18.92
CA TRP A 253 -6.30 -17.16 18.27
C TRP A 253 -6.68 -16.90 16.81
N LEU A 254 -6.96 -17.98 16.06
CA LEU A 254 -7.34 -17.89 14.64
C LEU A 254 -8.62 -17.07 14.43
N ALA A 255 -9.58 -17.20 15.36
CA ALA A 255 -10.80 -16.40 15.33
C ALA A 255 -10.51 -14.91 15.55
N MET A 256 -9.58 -14.59 16.46
CA MET A 256 -9.21 -13.20 16.73
C MET A 256 -8.40 -12.59 15.58
N ASP A 257 -7.53 -13.37 14.92
CA ASP A 257 -6.79 -12.92 13.73
C ASP A 257 -7.75 -12.57 12.57
N LEU A 258 -8.82 -13.34 12.37
CA LEU A 258 -9.87 -13.01 11.39
C LEU A 258 -10.68 -11.76 11.79
N LEU A 259 -10.93 -11.58 13.08
CA LEU A 259 -11.70 -10.46 13.61
C LEU A 259 -10.89 -9.15 13.65
N SER A 260 -9.58 -9.21 13.82
CA SER A 260 -8.70 -8.05 13.76
C SER A 260 -8.80 -7.33 12.40
N GLN A 261 -8.95 -8.09 11.32
CA GLN A 261 -9.19 -7.51 10.00
C GLN A 261 -10.65 -7.07 9.82
N ALA A 262 -11.61 -7.88 10.30
CA ALA A 262 -13.03 -7.60 10.14
C ALA A 262 -13.49 -6.30 10.85
N GLU A 263 -12.78 -5.84 11.89
CA GLU A 263 -13.12 -4.62 12.62
C GLU A 263 -12.71 -3.31 11.91
N HIS A 264 -11.94 -3.40 10.80
CA HIS A 264 -11.48 -2.23 10.04
C HIS A 264 -12.60 -1.55 9.27
N ASP A 265 -13.40 -2.34 8.54
CA ASP A 265 -14.50 -1.82 7.69
C ASP A 265 -15.56 -2.92 7.46
N THR A 266 -16.81 -2.50 7.21
CA THR A 266 -17.95 -3.39 6.92
C THR A 266 -17.81 -4.20 5.63
N VAL A 267 -16.83 -3.84 4.77
CA VAL A 267 -16.48 -4.51 3.53
C VAL A 267 -15.10 -5.20 3.58
N ALA A 268 -14.44 -5.22 4.74
CA ALA A 268 -13.22 -5.99 4.94
C ALA A 268 -13.47 -7.48 4.71
N GLN A 269 -12.45 -8.19 4.20
CA GLN A 269 -12.55 -9.61 3.90
C GLN A 269 -11.73 -10.46 4.87
N ALA A 270 -12.37 -11.42 5.53
CA ALA A 270 -11.73 -12.39 6.42
C ALA A 270 -12.01 -13.82 5.94
N ILE A 271 -10.97 -14.52 5.51
CA ILE A 271 -11.06 -15.87 4.96
C ILE A 271 -10.24 -16.84 5.81
N PHE A 272 -10.87 -17.92 6.24
CA PHE A 272 -10.20 -19.02 6.90
C PHE A 272 -10.15 -20.26 6.02
N VAL A 273 -8.98 -20.86 5.85
CA VAL A 273 -8.75 -22.05 5.02
C VAL A 273 -8.10 -23.15 5.86
N THR A 274 -8.66 -24.34 5.84
CA THR A 274 -8.10 -25.49 6.58
C THR A 274 -8.51 -26.83 5.96
N PRO A 275 -7.68 -27.88 6.04
CA PRO A 275 -8.10 -29.25 5.72
C PRO A 275 -8.82 -29.94 6.89
N SER A 276 -8.97 -29.30 8.04
CA SER A 276 -9.56 -29.88 9.25
C SER A 276 -10.99 -29.37 9.49
N GLU A 277 -11.98 -30.18 9.17
CA GLU A 277 -13.39 -29.85 9.45
C GLU A 277 -13.67 -29.58 10.94
N PRO A 278 -13.11 -30.35 11.91
CA PRO A 278 -13.28 -30.03 13.33
C PRO A 278 -12.75 -28.68 13.73
N LEU A 279 -11.55 -28.29 13.21
CA LEU A 279 -10.95 -26.96 13.46
C LEU A 279 -11.80 -25.85 12.83
N LEU A 280 -12.28 -26.03 11.60
CA LEU A 280 -13.15 -25.08 10.93
C LEU A 280 -14.41 -24.77 11.74
N LYS A 281 -15.09 -25.82 12.23
CA LYS A 281 -16.27 -25.67 13.11
C LYS A 281 -15.94 -24.97 14.42
N LYS A 282 -14.77 -25.25 14.99
CA LYS A 282 -14.35 -24.66 16.27
C LYS A 282 -14.02 -23.16 16.07
N VAL A 283 -13.32 -22.78 15.00
CA VAL A 283 -13.04 -21.37 14.67
C VAL A 283 -14.35 -20.60 14.47
N ALA A 284 -15.33 -21.18 13.76
CA ALA A 284 -16.65 -20.55 13.61
C ALA A 284 -17.31 -20.26 14.97
N GLN A 285 -17.25 -21.21 15.92
CA GLN A 285 -17.79 -21.02 17.27
C GLN A 285 -17.06 -19.94 18.06
N GLU A 286 -15.72 -19.88 17.97
CA GLU A 286 -14.94 -18.87 18.69
C GLU A 286 -15.14 -17.45 18.09
N ILE A 287 -15.36 -17.33 16.78
CA ILE A 287 -15.76 -16.07 16.15
C ILE A 287 -17.07 -15.54 16.76
N GLU A 288 -18.13 -16.37 16.78
CA GLU A 288 -19.42 -15.98 17.35
C GLU A 288 -19.31 -15.58 18.83
N LYS A 289 -18.50 -16.30 19.59
CA LYS A 289 -18.25 -16.02 21.00
C LYS A 289 -17.50 -14.67 21.18
N ALA A 290 -16.44 -14.44 20.41
CA ALA A 290 -15.63 -13.21 20.50
C ALA A 290 -16.42 -11.96 20.09
N LEU A 291 -17.34 -12.07 19.13
CA LEU A 291 -18.20 -10.98 18.69
C LEU A 291 -19.16 -10.44 19.79
N VAL A 292 -19.30 -11.13 20.91
CA VAL A 292 -20.15 -10.65 22.03
C VAL A 292 -19.49 -9.47 22.74
N ASP A 293 -18.16 -9.49 22.91
CA ASP A 293 -17.43 -8.55 23.76
C ASP A 293 -16.56 -7.55 22.97
N LEU A 294 -16.52 -7.65 21.62
CA LEU A 294 -15.73 -6.73 20.80
C LEU A 294 -16.34 -5.33 20.79
N PRO A 295 -15.55 -4.26 21.05
CA PRO A 295 -16.05 -2.87 20.99
C PRO A 295 -16.63 -2.47 19.63
N LYS A 296 -16.07 -3.02 18.52
CA LYS A 296 -16.52 -2.78 17.14
C LYS A 296 -17.29 -3.98 16.56
N ALA A 297 -18.02 -4.71 17.39
CA ALA A 297 -18.74 -5.91 16.99
C ALA A 297 -19.67 -5.72 15.80
N ASP A 298 -20.33 -4.59 15.68
CA ASP A 298 -21.27 -4.31 14.59
C ASP A 298 -20.54 -4.21 13.23
N ILE A 299 -19.37 -3.57 13.19
CA ILE A 299 -18.53 -3.49 12.00
C ILE A 299 -18.02 -4.89 11.62
N ALA A 300 -17.43 -5.61 12.58
CA ALA A 300 -16.92 -6.95 12.35
C ALA A 300 -18.00 -7.94 11.92
N LYS A 301 -19.21 -7.89 12.51
CA LYS A 301 -20.37 -8.69 12.09
C LYS A 301 -20.78 -8.42 10.66
N ALA A 302 -20.83 -7.14 10.26
CA ALA A 302 -21.16 -6.77 8.90
C ALA A 302 -20.10 -7.27 7.90
N ALA A 303 -18.82 -7.07 8.19
CA ALA A 303 -17.71 -7.54 7.38
C ALA A 303 -17.77 -9.07 7.17
N ILE A 304 -17.89 -9.83 8.25
CA ILE A 304 -17.99 -11.30 8.22
C ILE A 304 -19.24 -11.77 7.48
N ALA A 305 -20.39 -11.12 7.65
CA ALA A 305 -21.60 -11.47 6.94
C ALA A 305 -21.49 -11.24 5.44
N ASN A 306 -20.89 -10.13 5.06
CA ASN A 306 -20.76 -9.71 3.65
C ASN A 306 -19.65 -10.48 2.92
N ARG A 307 -18.47 -10.57 3.51
CA ARG A 307 -17.25 -11.00 2.83
C ARG A 307 -16.44 -12.07 3.58
N GLY A 308 -16.93 -12.56 4.73
CA GLY A 308 -16.27 -13.62 5.49
C GLY A 308 -16.52 -14.99 4.88
N ALA A 309 -15.49 -15.86 4.85
CA ALA A 309 -15.61 -17.24 4.39
C ALA A 309 -14.79 -18.22 5.24
N LEU A 310 -15.35 -19.42 5.43
CA LEU A 310 -14.68 -20.59 5.97
C LEU A 310 -14.55 -21.61 4.85
N ILE A 311 -13.35 -21.98 4.47
CA ILE A 311 -13.08 -22.85 3.32
C ILE A 311 -12.46 -24.16 3.81
N LEU A 312 -13.18 -25.26 3.62
CA LEU A 312 -12.65 -26.60 3.84
C LEU A 312 -12.00 -27.08 2.54
N VAL A 313 -10.72 -27.40 2.62
CA VAL A 313 -9.93 -27.99 1.52
C VAL A 313 -9.60 -29.43 1.82
N LYS A 314 -9.24 -30.21 0.80
CA LYS A 314 -8.91 -31.62 0.94
C LYS A 314 -7.61 -31.84 1.70
N ASP A 315 -6.58 -31.07 1.35
CA ASP A 315 -5.23 -31.21 1.88
C ASP A 315 -4.45 -29.89 1.70
N ARG A 316 -3.17 -29.89 2.13
CA ARG A 316 -2.27 -28.73 2.03
C ARG A 316 -2.07 -28.27 0.59
N ALA A 317 -1.92 -29.18 -0.36
CA ALA A 317 -1.66 -28.83 -1.76
C ALA A 317 -2.82 -28.02 -2.34
N GLU A 318 -4.05 -28.47 -2.11
CA GLU A 318 -5.24 -27.72 -2.52
C GLU A 318 -5.39 -26.41 -1.75
N GLY A 319 -5.01 -26.38 -0.46
CA GLY A 319 -4.95 -25.15 0.34
C GLY A 319 -4.03 -24.10 -0.29
N ILE A 320 -2.84 -24.49 -0.76
CA ILE A 320 -1.89 -23.62 -1.45
C ILE A 320 -2.47 -23.13 -2.79
N GLU A 321 -3.17 -24.00 -3.55
CA GLU A 321 -3.85 -23.59 -4.78
C GLU A 321 -4.91 -22.51 -4.50
N VAL A 322 -5.71 -22.69 -3.45
CA VAL A 322 -6.73 -21.72 -3.03
C VAL A 322 -6.07 -20.40 -2.59
N ILE A 323 -5.00 -20.45 -1.79
CA ILE A 323 -4.23 -19.26 -1.39
C ILE A 323 -3.73 -18.49 -2.61
N ASN A 324 -3.05 -19.18 -3.54
CA ASN A 324 -2.50 -18.56 -4.75
C ASN A 324 -3.60 -18.01 -5.67
N ARG A 325 -4.78 -18.60 -5.65
CA ARG A 325 -5.93 -18.12 -6.41
C ARG A 325 -6.56 -16.88 -5.80
N ILE A 326 -6.65 -16.81 -4.49
CA ILE A 326 -7.15 -15.63 -3.76
C ILE A 326 -6.14 -14.48 -3.88
N ALA A 327 -4.85 -14.77 -3.74
CA ALA A 327 -3.78 -13.77 -3.71
C ALA A 327 -4.03 -12.67 -2.67
N PRO A 328 -4.16 -13.04 -1.38
CA PRO A 328 -4.63 -12.15 -0.33
C PRO A 328 -3.63 -11.03 -0.03
N GLU A 329 -4.14 -9.95 0.55
CA GLU A 329 -3.33 -8.87 1.10
C GLU A 329 -2.45 -9.39 2.24
N HIS A 330 -3.07 -9.95 3.29
CA HIS A 330 -2.39 -10.58 4.42
C HIS A 330 -2.60 -12.09 4.35
N LEU A 331 -1.52 -12.86 4.40
CA LEU A 331 -1.55 -14.32 4.48
C LEU A 331 -0.91 -14.80 5.77
N GLU A 332 -1.70 -15.39 6.66
CA GLU A 332 -1.18 -16.07 7.84
C GLU A 332 -1.06 -17.58 7.61
N LEU A 333 0.12 -18.13 7.85
CA LEU A 333 0.41 -19.56 7.78
C LEU A 333 0.55 -20.14 9.20
N SER A 334 -0.58 -20.48 9.82
CA SER A 334 -0.62 -21.09 11.16
C SER A 334 -0.38 -22.60 11.10
N VAL A 335 0.84 -22.99 10.74
CA VAL A 335 1.27 -24.38 10.52
C VAL A 335 2.55 -24.70 11.30
N ASP A 336 2.90 -26.00 11.40
CA ASP A 336 4.11 -26.44 12.09
C ASP A 336 5.39 -26.12 11.32
N ASP A 337 5.36 -26.21 9.98
CA ASP A 337 6.50 -25.93 9.09
C ASP A 337 6.10 -24.87 8.04
N PRO A 338 6.08 -23.60 8.42
CA PRO A 338 5.76 -22.51 7.49
C PRO A 338 6.88 -22.27 6.46
N GLU A 339 8.14 -22.61 6.77
CA GLU A 339 9.27 -22.45 5.84
C GLU A 339 9.19 -23.42 4.65
N ALA A 340 8.63 -24.61 4.85
CA ALA A 340 8.37 -25.52 3.75
C ALA A 340 7.18 -25.02 2.90
N MET A 341 6.10 -24.58 3.54
CA MET A 341 4.89 -24.19 2.85
C MET A 341 5.04 -22.89 2.03
N VAL A 342 5.79 -21.91 2.53
CA VAL A 342 5.96 -20.61 1.87
C VAL A 342 6.60 -20.72 0.48
N LYS A 343 7.37 -21.78 0.21
CA LYS A 343 8.04 -22.01 -1.09
C LYS A 343 7.05 -22.18 -2.24
N ASP A 344 5.84 -22.64 -1.95
CA ASP A 344 4.79 -22.89 -2.93
C ASP A 344 3.76 -21.73 -3.00
N VAL A 345 3.88 -20.77 -2.06
CA VAL A 345 3.06 -19.54 -2.07
C VAL A 345 3.70 -18.54 -3.05
N ARG A 346 2.93 -18.13 -4.04
CA ARG A 346 3.38 -17.21 -5.09
C ARG A 346 2.75 -15.82 -4.99
N HIS A 347 1.58 -15.72 -4.41
CA HIS A 347 0.75 -14.52 -4.44
C HIS A 347 0.21 -14.21 -3.06
N ALA A 348 0.84 -13.25 -2.38
CA ALA A 348 0.35 -12.62 -1.16
C ALA A 348 1.02 -11.24 -1.01
N GLY A 349 0.32 -10.30 -0.42
CA GLY A 349 0.90 -8.99 -0.11
C GLY A 349 1.95 -9.10 1.00
N ALA A 350 1.58 -9.71 2.13
CA ALA A 350 2.49 -10.06 3.21
C ALA A 350 2.24 -11.50 3.69
N ILE A 351 3.30 -12.20 4.13
CA ILE A 351 3.22 -13.58 4.62
C ILE A 351 3.68 -13.63 6.08
N PHE A 352 2.76 -14.01 6.95
CA PHE A 352 2.97 -14.15 8.39
C PHE A 352 3.21 -15.63 8.70
N MET A 353 4.43 -15.94 9.11
CA MET A 353 4.90 -17.32 9.19
C MET A 353 4.84 -17.86 10.63
N GLY A 354 4.00 -18.87 10.83
CA GLY A 354 3.88 -19.60 12.10
C GLY A 354 2.86 -18.98 13.07
N ARG A 355 2.49 -19.78 14.06
CA ARG A 355 1.38 -19.50 14.99
C ARG A 355 1.55 -18.27 15.89
N TYR A 356 2.78 -17.75 16.02
CA TYR A 356 3.11 -16.63 16.89
C TYR A 356 3.24 -15.31 16.11
N THR A 357 2.80 -15.30 14.86
CA THR A 357 2.96 -14.15 13.97
C THR A 357 1.60 -13.70 13.44
N PRO A 358 0.75 -13.07 14.26
CA PRO A 358 -0.51 -12.51 13.81
C PRO A 358 -0.29 -11.24 12.99
N GLU A 359 -1.25 -10.88 12.13
CA GLU A 359 -1.27 -9.66 11.32
C GLU A 359 -0.93 -8.41 12.14
N ALA A 360 -1.50 -8.27 13.34
CA ALA A 360 -1.29 -7.11 14.20
C ALA A 360 0.19 -6.83 14.54
N ILE A 361 1.04 -7.86 14.67
CA ILE A 361 2.48 -7.65 14.88
C ILE A 361 3.13 -7.05 13.63
N GLY A 362 2.74 -7.50 12.44
CA GLY A 362 3.21 -6.95 11.18
C GLY A 362 2.79 -5.51 10.97
N ASP A 363 1.52 -5.23 11.18
CA ASP A 363 0.92 -3.92 10.94
C ASP A 363 1.50 -2.82 11.82
N TYR A 364 1.90 -3.15 13.05
CA TYR A 364 2.38 -2.14 13.98
C TYR A 364 3.90 -2.08 14.12
N CYS A 365 4.59 -3.22 14.18
CA CYS A 365 5.96 -3.18 14.68
C CYS A 365 6.93 -4.27 14.17
N ALA A 366 6.55 -5.19 13.30
CA ALA A 366 7.48 -6.20 12.80
C ALA A 366 8.59 -5.58 11.92
N GLY A 367 8.28 -4.55 11.15
CA GLY A 367 9.22 -3.86 10.27
C GLY A 367 8.81 -3.82 8.80
N PRO A 368 8.31 -4.90 8.17
CA PRO A 368 7.74 -4.84 6.83
C PRO A 368 6.58 -3.86 6.73
N ASN A 369 6.30 -3.38 5.52
CA ASN A 369 5.27 -2.39 5.27
C ASN A 369 3.87 -3.01 5.25
N HIS A 370 2.90 -2.33 5.87
CA HIS A 370 1.49 -2.73 5.83
C HIS A 370 0.67 -2.06 4.71
N VAL A 371 1.29 -1.21 3.87
CA VAL A 371 0.63 -0.70 2.66
C VAL A 371 0.80 -1.77 1.59
N LEU A 372 -0.19 -2.60 1.44
CA LEU A 372 -0.15 -3.88 0.72
C LEU A 372 -1.08 -3.88 -0.48
N PRO A 373 -0.79 -4.68 -1.51
CA PRO A 373 -1.69 -4.88 -2.64
C PRO A 373 -2.93 -5.67 -2.20
N THR A 374 -4.11 -5.12 -2.49
CA THR A 374 -5.43 -5.69 -2.17
C THR A 374 -6.12 -6.22 -3.41
N SER A 375 -7.27 -6.88 -3.25
CA SER A 375 -8.16 -7.29 -4.36
C SER A 375 -7.46 -8.17 -5.40
N GLY A 376 -6.61 -9.10 -4.92
CA GLY A 376 -5.87 -10.03 -5.75
C GLY A 376 -4.73 -9.41 -6.56
N THR A 377 -4.40 -8.12 -6.35
CA THR A 377 -3.30 -7.44 -7.07
C THR A 377 -1.92 -7.89 -6.61
N ALA A 378 -1.81 -8.64 -5.51
CA ALA A 378 -0.57 -9.30 -5.09
C ALA A 378 0.03 -10.25 -6.15
N ARG A 379 -0.71 -10.54 -7.24
CA ARG A 379 -0.22 -11.28 -8.42
C ARG A 379 0.82 -10.52 -9.22
N PHE A 380 0.82 -9.16 -9.17
CA PHE A 380 1.67 -8.28 -9.97
C PHE A 380 2.14 -7.02 -9.24
N SER A 381 1.67 -6.80 -8.01
CA SER A 381 2.07 -5.67 -7.17
C SER A 381 2.78 -6.16 -5.91
N SER A 382 3.61 -5.31 -5.34
CA SER A 382 4.37 -5.56 -4.12
C SER A 382 3.91 -4.62 -3.00
N PRO A 383 4.24 -4.92 -1.73
CA PRO A 383 4.15 -3.95 -0.64
C PRO A 383 4.88 -2.66 -0.97
N LEU A 384 4.43 -1.54 -0.40
CA LEU A 384 5.15 -0.28 -0.49
C LEU A 384 6.56 -0.45 0.09
N GLY A 385 7.58 0.00 -0.64
CA GLY A 385 8.98 -0.15 -0.23
C GLY A 385 9.86 0.98 -0.73
N VAL A 386 11.15 0.91 -0.41
CA VAL A 386 12.13 1.90 -0.84
C VAL A 386 12.19 2.02 -2.37
N TYR A 387 11.97 0.92 -3.07
CA TYR A 387 11.94 0.87 -4.54
C TYR A 387 10.81 1.70 -5.17
N ASP A 388 9.76 2.02 -4.42
CA ASP A 388 8.68 2.91 -4.86
C ASP A 388 9.10 4.38 -4.89
N PHE A 389 10.12 4.73 -4.12
CA PHE A 389 10.64 6.08 -3.96
C PHE A 389 11.98 6.29 -4.66
N GLN A 390 12.45 5.29 -5.41
CA GLN A 390 13.66 5.34 -6.23
C GLN A 390 13.31 5.10 -7.69
N LYS A 391 13.91 5.89 -8.59
CA LYS A 391 13.84 5.65 -10.03
C LYS A 391 15.19 5.23 -10.58
N LYS A 392 15.16 4.54 -11.72
CA LYS A 392 16.34 3.97 -12.37
C LYS A 392 16.47 4.53 -13.77
N SER A 393 17.66 5.01 -14.11
CA SER A 393 18.00 5.49 -15.46
C SER A 393 19.12 4.64 -16.03
N SER A 394 19.00 4.21 -17.28
CA SER A 394 20.06 3.47 -17.95
C SER A 394 21.26 4.39 -18.23
N ILE A 395 22.46 3.91 -17.94
CA ILE A 395 23.72 4.53 -18.30
C ILE A 395 24.30 3.77 -19.48
N ILE A 396 24.54 4.49 -20.58
CA ILE A 396 25.12 3.92 -21.80
C ILE A 396 26.25 4.83 -22.26
N TYR A 397 27.48 4.31 -22.26
CA TYR A 397 28.64 4.95 -22.82
C TYR A 397 29.29 3.98 -23.80
N CYS A 398 29.49 4.37 -25.03
CA CYS A 398 30.22 3.57 -26.03
C CYS A 398 31.64 4.10 -26.20
N SER A 399 32.63 3.19 -26.14
CA SER A 399 33.97 3.49 -26.61
C SER A 399 33.95 3.76 -28.13
N GLU A 400 35.00 4.37 -28.68
CA GLU A 400 35.09 4.56 -30.12
C GLU A 400 35.00 3.25 -30.89
N GLN A 401 35.74 2.23 -30.44
CA GLN A 401 35.72 0.88 -31.02
C GLN A 401 34.31 0.23 -30.89
N GLY A 402 33.71 0.29 -29.71
CA GLY A 402 32.38 -0.24 -29.47
C GLY A 402 31.32 0.46 -30.31
N SER A 403 31.40 1.80 -30.42
CA SER A 403 30.50 2.58 -31.23
C SER A 403 30.60 2.19 -32.73
N GLN A 404 31.80 2.05 -33.28
CA GLN A 404 31.98 1.66 -34.69
C GLN A 404 31.42 0.27 -34.99
N MET A 405 31.53 -0.67 -34.06
CA MET A 405 30.96 -2.01 -34.21
C MET A 405 29.45 -2.03 -34.08
N LEU A 406 28.92 -1.42 -33.03
CA LEU A 406 27.47 -1.41 -32.74
C LEU A 406 26.68 -0.55 -33.73
N ALA A 407 27.27 0.53 -34.24
CA ALA A 407 26.60 1.41 -35.18
C ALA A 407 26.24 0.70 -36.50
N LYS A 408 27.03 -0.28 -36.96
CA LYS A 408 26.70 -1.09 -38.16
C LYS A 408 25.44 -1.91 -37.93
N THR A 409 25.30 -2.51 -36.76
CA THR A 409 24.08 -3.26 -36.39
C THR A 409 22.88 -2.33 -36.24
N ALA A 410 23.06 -1.19 -35.58
CA ALA A 410 22.00 -0.20 -35.39
C ALA A 410 21.51 0.39 -36.74
N ASP A 411 22.42 0.64 -37.68
CA ASP A 411 22.08 1.12 -39.03
C ASP A 411 21.20 0.09 -39.77
N ILE A 412 21.59 -1.20 -39.79
CA ILE A 412 20.81 -2.25 -40.46
C ILE A 412 19.41 -2.34 -39.87
N LEU A 413 19.30 -2.40 -38.55
CA LEU A 413 18.00 -2.53 -37.87
C LEU A 413 17.12 -1.28 -38.11
N ALA A 414 17.68 -0.08 -38.03
CA ALA A 414 16.94 1.15 -38.23
C ALA A 414 16.42 1.29 -39.69
N VAL A 415 17.18 0.81 -40.70
CA VAL A 415 16.73 0.76 -42.09
C VAL A 415 15.52 -0.15 -42.24
N GLU A 416 15.58 -1.36 -41.66
CA GLU A 416 14.46 -2.32 -41.72
C GLU A 416 13.19 -1.81 -40.99
N GLU A 417 13.38 -0.96 -39.97
CA GLU A 417 12.28 -0.27 -39.27
C GLU A 417 11.77 0.98 -40.00
N ASN A 418 12.36 1.34 -41.16
CA ASN A 418 12.09 2.58 -41.90
C ASN A 418 12.39 3.87 -41.11
N LEU A 419 13.39 3.82 -40.21
CA LEU A 419 13.84 4.94 -39.38
C LEU A 419 15.16 5.52 -39.92
N ASP A 420 15.12 6.22 -41.07
CA ASP A 420 16.32 6.73 -41.80
C ASP A 420 17.18 7.66 -40.93
N ALA A 421 16.58 8.51 -40.12
CA ALA A 421 17.35 9.41 -39.24
C ALA A 421 18.15 8.62 -38.16
N HIS A 422 17.59 7.53 -37.63
CA HIS A 422 18.30 6.64 -36.72
C HIS A 422 19.46 5.93 -37.41
N ALA A 423 19.22 5.41 -38.64
CA ALA A 423 20.24 4.79 -39.47
C ALA A 423 21.42 5.74 -39.74
N ARG A 424 21.13 6.96 -40.17
CA ARG A 424 22.15 7.98 -40.40
C ARG A 424 22.90 8.38 -39.15
N SER A 425 22.20 8.52 -38.03
CA SER A 425 22.84 8.82 -36.74
C SER A 425 23.87 7.75 -36.37
N ALA A 426 23.58 6.47 -36.62
CA ALA A 426 24.53 5.38 -36.41
C ALA A 426 25.69 5.46 -37.41
N ARG A 427 25.41 5.63 -38.71
CA ARG A 427 26.45 5.69 -39.77
C ARG A 427 27.48 6.77 -39.55
N TYR A 428 27.11 7.94 -39.04
CA TYR A 428 28.05 9.02 -38.75
C TYR A 428 29.12 8.67 -37.73
N ARG A 429 28.95 7.60 -37.02
CA ARG A 429 29.90 7.08 -36.00
C ARG A 429 30.76 5.91 -36.52
N VAL A 430 30.56 5.50 -37.77
CA VAL A 430 31.39 4.53 -38.48
C VAL A 430 32.42 5.28 -39.32
N LYS A 431 33.71 5.08 -39.04
CA LYS A 431 34.82 5.61 -39.86
C LYS A 431 35.06 4.73 -41.06
#